data_518eb4246fbb35e6e857f7abf851737e
#
_entry.id   518eb4246fbb35e6e857f7abf851737e
#
_cell.length_a   1.000
_cell.length_b   1.000
_cell.length_c   1.000
_cell.angle_alpha   90.00
_cell.angle_beta   90.00
_cell.angle_gamma   90.00
#
_symmetry.space_group_name_H-M   'P 1'
#
loop_
_entity.id
_entity.type
_entity.pdbx_description
1 polymer ?
#
loop_
_entity_poly.entity_id
_entity_poly.type
_entity_poly.pdbx_seq_one_letter_code
_entity_poly.pdbx_strand_id
1 'polypeptide(L)'
;MTAAIAAGEPVRLEHVESIADGLAPPFVGHLNLEAAQRFVAQVTLVSDDEIRRALGLVLERAKLVIEPSAAAPVAALLEHRLPLDPGSRVVVVLSGGNLDLDRLPEFIPTSMSRTIS
;
A
#
# COMPACT_ATOMS: atom_id res chain seq x y z
N MET A 1 -10.88 -5.82 -1.37
CA MET A 1 -11.51 -5.44 -0.08
C MET A 1 -12.53 -4.32 -0.24
N THR A 2 -12.19 -3.16 -0.81
CA THR A 2 -13.09 -1.98 -0.93
C THR A 2 -14.42 -2.33 -1.60
N ALA A 3 -14.40 -3.02 -2.75
CA ALA A 3 -15.61 -3.46 -3.44
C ALA A 3 -16.45 -4.43 -2.60
N ALA A 4 -15.81 -5.35 -1.88
CA ALA A 4 -16.50 -6.32 -1.03
C ALA A 4 -17.17 -5.65 0.19
N ILE A 5 -16.53 -4.65 0.80
CA ILE A 5 -17.13 -3.86 1.89
C ILE A 5 -18.36 -3.10 1.37
N ALA A 6 -18.26 -2.48 0.20
CA ALA A 6 -19.38 -1.74 -0.40
C ALA A 6 -20.57 -2.65 -0.79
N ALA A 7 -20.28 -3.86 -1.26
CA ALA A 7 -21.30 -4.85 -1.62
C ALA A 7 -21.88 -5.59 -0.41
N GLY A 8 -21.16 -5.65 0.71
CA GLY A 8 -21.52 -6.45 1.89
C GLY A 8 -21.23 -7.94 1.74
N GLU A 9 -20.65 -8.35 0.62
CA GLU A 9 -20.32 -9.74 0.29
C GLU A 9 -19.00 -9.83 -0.48
N PRO A 10 -18.34 -11.02 -0.55
CA PRO A 10 -17.16 -11.23 -1.36
C PRO A 10 -17.41 -10.92 -2.83
N VAL A 11 -16.57 -10.04 -3.39
CA VAL A 11 -16.60 -9.66 -4.82
C VAL A 11 -15.34 -10.18 -5.47
N ARG A 12 -15.49 -10.85 -6.63
CA ARG A 12 -14.37 -11.22 -7.50
C ARG A 12 -14.14 -10.11 -8.51
N LEU A 13 -12.91 -9.66 -8.61
CA LEU A 13 -12.47 -8.71 -9.63
C LEU A 13 -11.97 -9.49 -10.85
N GLU A 14 -12.40 -9.12 -12.04
CA GLU A 14 -12.00 -9.79 -13.29
C GLU A 14 -10.53 -9.51 -13.63
N HIS A 15 -10.08 -8.31 -13.33
CA HIS A 15 -8.72 -7.87 -13.58
C HIS A 15 -8.20 -7.04 -12.41
N VAL A 16 -7.01 -7.40 -11.94
CA VAL A 16 -6.29 -6.63 -10.91
C VAL A 16 -4.85 -6.52 -11.37
N GLU A 17 -4.41 -5.30 -11.61
CA GLU A 17 -3.05 -4.98 -12.01
C GLU A 17 -2.49 -3.91 -11.07
N SER A 18 -1.36 -4.21 -10.43
CA SER A 18 -0.65 -3.27 -9.54
C SER A 18 0.77 -3.77 -9.31
N ILE A 19 1.69 -2.87 -9.09
CA ILE A 19 3.04 -3.21 -8.61
C ILE A 19 3.02 -3.82 -7.20
N ALA A 20 1.96 -3.56 -6.44
CA ALA A 20 1.70 -4.13 -5.12
C ALA A 20 0.93 -5.45 -5.23
N ASP A 21 1.54 -6.45 -5.87
CA ASP A 21 0.94 -7.76 -6.13
C ASP A 21 0.45 -8.48 -4.86
N GLY A 22 1.13 -8.30 -3.73
CA GLY A 22 0.71 -8.80 -2.42
C GLY A 22 -0.61 -8.20 -1.92
N LEU A 23 -1.07 -7.06 -2.47
CA LEU A 23 -2.34 -6.41 -2.17
C LEU A 23 -3.40 -6.62 -3.26
N ALA A 24 -3.10 -7.40 -4.29
CA ALA A 24 -3.91 -7.57 -5.48
C ALA A 24 -4.58 -8.98 -5.61
N PRO A 25 -5.08 -9.61 -4.52
CA PRO A 25 -5.84 -10.85 -4.68
C PRO A 25 -7.14 -10.56 -5.43
N PRO A 26 -7.57 -11.45 -6.35
CA PRO A 26 -8.74 -11.21 -7.18
C PRO A 26 -10.07 -11.27 -6.39
N PHE A 27 -10.06 -11.79 -5.19
CA PHE A 27 -11.24 -11.85 -4.31
C PHE A 27 -10.85 -11.83 -2.83
N VAL A 28 -11.82 -11.55 -1.99
CA VAL A 28 -11.69 -11.56 -0.52
C VAL A 28 -12.54 -12.69 0.02
N GLY A 29 -12.00 -13.50 0.94
CA GLY A 29 -12.75 -14.56 1.61
C GLY A 29 -13.76 -13.99 2.62
N HIS A 30 -14.81 -14.77 2.94
CA HIS A 30 -15.88 -14.38 3.86
C HIS A 30 -15.35 -13.96 5.24
N LEU A 31 -14.45 -14.74 5.83
CA LEU A 31 -13.86 -14.44 7.15
C LEU A 31 -13.03 -13.14 7.14
N ASN A 32 -12.30 -12.89 6.05
CA ASN A 32 -11.51 -11.67 5.90
C ASN A 32 -12.41 -10.44 5.77
N LEU A 33 -13.53 -10.57 5.04
CA LEU A 33 -14.51 -9.50 4.92
C LEU A 33 -15.19 -9.20 6.25
N GLU A 34 -15.64 -10.24 6.98
CA GLU A 34 -16.24 -10.11 8.31
C GLU A 34 -15.28 -9.43 9.30
N ALA A 35 -14.03 -9.87 9.33
CA ALA A 35 -12.99 -9.26 10.17
C ALA A 35 -12.76 -7.79 9.80
N ALA A 36 -12.71 -7.47 8.50
CA ALA A 36 -12.55 -6.08 8.06
C ALA A 36 -13.75 -5.21 8.46
N GLN A 37 -14.97 -5.69 8.27
CA GLN A 37 -16.18 -4.97 8.65
C GLN A 37 -16.27 -4.73 10.17
N ARG A 38 -15.73 -5.64 10.98
CA ARG A 38 -15.79 -5.57 12.44
C ARG A 38 -14.66 -4.74 13.06
N PHE A 39 -13.45 -4.80 12.51
CA PHE A 39 -12.25 -4.29 13.18
C PHE A 39 -11.52 -3.19 12.43
N VAL A 40 -11.81 -2.98 11.14
CA VAL A 40 -11.13 -1.99 10.30
C VAL A 40 -11.99 -0.74 10.18
N ALA A 41 -11.47 0.38 10.67
CA ALA A 41 -12.18 1.65 10.61
C ALA A 41 -12.33 2.18 9.18
N GLN A 42 -11.29 1.99 8.34
CA GLN A 42 -11.27 2.49 6.97
C GLN A 42 -10.35 1.65 6.09
N VAL A 43 -10.75 1.45 4.84
CA VAL A 43 -9.89 0.96 3.75
C VAL A 43 -9.73 2.08 2.75
N THR A 44 -8.49 2.49 2.50
CA THR A 44 -8.17 3.53 1.53
C THR A 44 -7.37 2.98 0.36
N LEU A 45 -7.45 3.65 -0.78
CA LEU A 45 -6.73 3.26 -2.00
C LEU A 45 -5.58 4.23 -2.24
N VAL A 46 -4.48 3.68 -2.73
CA VAL A 46 -3.32 4.41 -3.23
C VAL A 46 -2.96 3.91 -4.62
N SER A 47 -2.42 4.78 -5.45
CA SER A 47 -1.98 4.43 -6.79
C SER A 47 -0.57 3.81 -6.79
N ASP A 48 -0.21 3.14 -7.87
CA ASP A 48 1.13 2.60 -8.06
C ASP A 48 2.22 3.68 -8.02
N ASP A 49 1.94 4.87 -8.53
CA ASP A 49 2.90 5.98 -8.47
C ASP A 49 3.09 6.52 -7.06
N GLU A 50 2.04 6.56 -6.25
CA GLU A 50 2.13 6.89 -4.82
C GLU A 50 2.97 5.84 -4.08
N ILE A 51 2.76 4.56 -4.39
CA ILE A 51 3.54 3.45 -3.82
C ILE A 51 5.02 3.56 -4.22
N ARG A 52 5.33 3.87 -5.50
CA ARG A 52 6.72 4.07 -5.95
C ARG A 52 7.41 5.18 -5.19
N ARG A 53 6.74 6.32 -5.00
CA ARG A 53 7.29 7.44 -4.21
C ARG A 53 7.58 7.03 -2.77
N ALA A 54 6.63 6.36 -2.13
CA ALA A 54 6.76 5.88 -0.76
C ALA A 54 7.91 4.87 -0.61
N LEU A 55 8.02 3.92 -1.55
CA LEU A 55 9.09 2.92 -1.58
C LEU A 55 10.46 3.59 -1.68
N GLY A 56 10.62 4.56 -2.59
CA GLY A 56 11.85 5.34 -2.73
C GLY A 56 12.22 6.10 -1.46
N LEU A 57 11.24 6.73 -0.82
CA LEU A 57 11.44 7.45 0.44
C LEU A 57 11.90 6.52 1.58
N VAL A 58 11.25 5.36 1.74
CA VAL A 58 11.62 4.38 2.78
C VAL A 58 13.04 3.87 2.55
N LEU A 59 13.39 3.52 1.32
CA LEU A 59 14.73 3.08 0.97
C LEU A 59 15.76 4.17 1.25
N GLU A 60 15.50 5.40 0.81
CA GLU A 60 16.45 6.51 0.92
C GLU A 60 16.59 7.03 2.36
N ARG A 61 15.50 7.17 3.11
CA ARG A 61 15.51 7.81 4.43
C ARG A 61 15.62 6.81 5.57
N ALA A 62 14.91 5.70 5.51
CA ALA A 62 14.92 4.67 6.55
C ALA A 62 15.98 3.59 6.32
N LYS A 63 16.56 3.49 5.10
CA LYS A 63 17.51 2.44 4.71
C LYS A 63 16.92 1.03 4.83
N LEU A 64 15.62 0.91 4.63
CA LEU A 64 14.91 -0.35 4.66
C LEU A 64 14.56 -0.78 3.24
N VAL A 65 14.86 -2.04 2.91
CA VAL A 65 14.40 -2.68 1.68
C VAL A 65 13.08 -3.37 1.98
N ILE A 66 12.01 -2.88 1.36
CA ILE A 66 10.67 -3.42 1.50
C ILE A 66 10.06 -3.68 0.12
N GLU A 67 9.07 -4.54 0.04
CA GLU A 67 8.32 -4.77 -1.20
C GLU A 67 7.29 -3.66 -1.46
N PRO A 68 6.80 -3.48 -2.70
CA PRO A 68 5.82 -2.44 -3.03
C PRO A 68 4.55 -2.49 -2.18
N SER A 69 4.05 -3.68 -1.86
CA SER A 69 2.86 -3.85 -1.00
C SER A 69 3.07 -3.29 0.41
N ALA A 70 4.28 -3.42 0.96
CA ALA A 70 4.61 -2.88 2.28
C ALA A 70 4.78 -1.35 2.27
N ALA A 71 4.98 -0.73 1.11
CA ALA A 71 5.07 0.72 0.97
C ALA A 71 3.68 1.41 0.89
N ALA A 72 2.62 0.67 0.61
CA ALA A 72 1.26 1.23 0.46
C ALA A 72 0.77 2.04 1.69
N PRO A 73 0.94 1.58 2.95
CA PRO A 73 0.54 2.37 4.10
C PRO A 73 1.36 3.65 4.26
N VAL A 74 2.63 3.66 3.87
CA VAL A 74 3.45 4.88 3.84
C VAL A 74 2.94 5.85 2.78
N ALA A 75 2.57 5.34 1.59
CA ALA A 75 1.95 6.14 0.54
C ALA A 75 0.67 6.83 1.04
N ALA A 76 -0.20 6.09 1.74
CA ALA A 76 -1.44 6.65 2.29
C ALA A 76 -1.18 7.80 3.28
N LEU A 77 -0.11 7.73 4.06
CA LEU A 77 0.29 8.82 4.97
C LEU A 77 0.85 10.02 4.21
N LEU A 78 1.74 9.82 3.26
CA LEU A 78 2.35 10.87 2.46
C LEU A 78 1.33 11.67 1.66
N GLU A 79 0.31 10.98 1.15
CA GLU A 79 -0.76 11.57 0.34
C GLU A 79 -1.97 12.05 1.18
N HIS A 80 -1.81 12.12 2.50
CA HIS A 80 -2.85 12.59 3.44
C HIS A 80 -4.21 11.89 3.25
N ARG A 81 -4.19 10.58 2.94
CA ARG A 81 -5.41 9.77 2.70
C ARG A 81 -6.17 9.41 3.97
N LEU A 82 -5.59 9.69 5.13
CA LEU A 82 -6.16 9.35 6.43
C LEU A 82 -6.52 10.63 7.20
N PRO A 83 -7.67 10.67 7.88
CA PRO A 83 -8.11 11.81 8.70
C PRO A 83 -7.35 11.78 10.05
N LEU A 84 -6.08 12.17 10.04
CA LEU A 84 -5.23 12.21 11.23
C LEU A 84 -5.11 13.63 11.75
N ASP A 85 -5.30 13.81 13.06
CA ASP A 85 -5.07 15.08 13.72
C ASP A 85 -3.57 15.39 13.83
N PRO A 86 -3.16 16.66 13.81
CA PRO A 86 -1.79 17.05 14.08
C PRO A 86 -1.29 16.49 15.43
N GLY A 87 -0.13 15.86 15.42
CA GLY A 87 0.46 15.26 16.61
C GLY A 87 -0.01 13.83 16.91
N SER A 88 -0.85 13.23 16.08
CA SER A 88 -1.23 11.82 16.19
C SER A 88 0.00 10.92 16.14
N ARG A 89 0.01 9.91 17.02
CA ARG A 89 1.03 8.84 16.97
C ARG A 89 0.54 7.74 16.05
N VAL A 90 1.29 7.47 14.99
CA VAL A 90 0.94 6.48 13.96
C VAL A 90 1.95 5.35 13.96
N VAL A 91 1.46 4.12 13.94
CA VAL A 91 2.28 2.92 13.70
C VAL A 91 2.00 2.42 12.30
N VAL A 92 3.05 2.29 11.50
CA VAL A 92 2.99 1.75 10.14
C VAL A 92 3.60 0.36 10.15
N VAL A 93 2.86 -0.64 9.68
CA VAL A 93 3.35 -2.00 9.53
C VAL A 93 3.96 -2.17 8.14
N LEU A 94 5.27 -2.35 8.07
CA LEU A 94 6.01 -2.68 6.85
C LEU A 94 6.12 -4.21 6.77
N SER A 95 5.11 -4.84 6.23
CA SER A 95 4.86 -6.29 6.41
C SER A 95 5.63 -7.22 5.49
N GLY A 96 6.42 -6.71 4.55
CA GLY A 96 7.12 -7.56 3.60
C GLY A 96 8.38 -6.92 3.00
N GLY A 97 9.36 -7.78 2.69
CA GLY A 97 10.63 -7.39 2.06
C GLY A 97 11.02 -8.35 0.93
N ASN A 98 10.09 -9.12 0.39
CA ASN A 98 10.32 -10.02 -0.74
C ASN A 98 10.42 -9.22 -2.05
N LEU A 99 11.54 -8.55 -2.22
CA LEU A 99 11.86 -7.73 -3.36
C LEU A 99 13.08 -8.28 -4.08
N ASP A 100 12.92 -8.54 -5.36
CA ASP A 100 14.04 -8.83 -6.25
C ASP A 100 14.80 -7.53 -6.52
N LEU A 101 16.05 -7.45 -6.09
CA LEU A 101 16.87 -6.24 -6.20
C LEU A 101 17.15 -5.86 -7.64
N ASP A 102 17.18 -6.81 -8.55
CA ASP A 102 17.37 -6.55 -9.99
C ASP A 102 16.16 -5.79 -10.58
N ARG A 103 15.00 -5.91 -9.94
CA ARG A 103 13.78 -5.18 -10.32
C ARG A 103 13.63 -3.82 -9.65
N LEU A 104 14.50 -3.46 -8.73
CA LEU A 104 14.41 -2.20 -8.01
C LEU A 104 14.29 -0.97 -8.94
N PRO A 105 15.00 -0.87 -10.08
CA PRO A 105 14.85 0.24 -11.01
C PRO A 105 13.45 0.35 -11.66
N GLU A 106 12.69 -0.74 -11.73
CA GLU A 106 11.31 -0.73 -12.24
C GLU A 106 10.36 -0.02 -11.25
N PHE A 107 10.65 -0.14 -9.96
CA PHE A 107 9.84 0.43 -8.90
C PHE A 107 10.27 1.84 -8.53
N ILE A 108 11.56 2.17 -8.62
CA ILE A 108 12.11 3.48 -8.24
C ILE A 108 12.87 4.07 -9.43
N PRO A 109 12.17 4.71 -10.38
CA PRO A 109 12.82 5.37 -11.51
C PRO A 109 13.80 6.46 -11.04
N THR A 110 14.96 6.53 -11.66
CA THR A 110 16.03 7.49 -11.31
C THR A 110 15.57 8.96 -11.35
N SER A 111 14.54 9.27 -12.15
CA SER A 111 13.95 10.62 -12.22
C SER A 111 13.19 11.02 -10.94
N MET A 112 12.74 10.07 -10.13
CA MET A 112 12.02 10.35 -8.87
C MET A 112 12.97 10.69 -7.70
N SER A 113 14.21 10.23 -7.75
CA SER A 113 15.24 10.50 -6.72
C SER A 113 15.63 11.99 -6.61
N ARG A 114 15.31 12.82 -7.59
CA ARG A 114 15.69 14.24 -7.63
C ARG A 114 14.61 15.21 -7.10
N THR A 115 13.43 14.74 -6.78
CA THR A 115 12.30 15.61 -6.37
C THR A 115 12.10 15.68 -4.86
N ILE A 116 12.90 14.94 -4.09
CA ILE A 116 12.86 14.97 -2.62
C ILE A 116 14.05 15.82 -2.11
N SER A 117 13.94 17.09 -2.32
CA SER A 117 14.84 18.10 -1.71
C SER A 117 14.09 18.87 -0.65
#